data_fe99999b4c70c9715d5e3c7014bdfcab
#
_entry.id   fe99999b4c70c9715d5e3c7014bdfcab
#
_cell.length_a   1.000
_cell.length_b   1.000
_cell.length_c   1.000
_cell.angle_alpha   90.00
_cell.angle_beta   90.00
_cell.angle_gamma   90.00
#
_symmetry.space_group_name_H-M   'P 1'
#
loop_
_entity.id
_entity.type
_entity.pdbx_description
1 polymer ?
#
loop_
_entity_poly.entity_id
_entity_poly.type
_entity_poly.pdbx_seq_one_letter_code
_entity_poly.pdbx_strand_id
1 'polypeptide(L)' 'AYHKLLSLNDLIDSYKCGCQNQFEIADHLNITEEFLIDCLNYYKEKYGLYTKQDNYLIYFEPLGVLELYK' A
#
# COMPACT_ATOMS: atom_id res chain seq x y z
N ALA A 1 -6.24 -7.46 -21.73
CA ALA A 1 -6.27 -7.95 -20.37
C ALA A 1 -6.73 -6.86 -19.43
N TYR A 2 -7.41 -7.28 -18.41
CA TYR A 2 -7.98 -6.36 -17.45
C TYR A 2 -7.11 -6.35 -16.18
N HIS A 3 -6.64 -5.18 -15.82
CA HIS A 3 -5.83 -5.03 -14.62
C HIS A 3 -6.53 -4.12 -13.63
N LYS A 4 -6.63 -4.61 -12.42
CA LYS A 4 -7.21 -3.84 -11.34
C LYS A 4 -6.12 -3.49 -10.35
N LEU A 5 -5.84 -2.20 -10.20
CA LEU A 5 -4.86 -1.75 -9.24
C LEU A 5 -5.38 -1.90 -7.83
N LEU A 6 -4.46 -2.10 -6.90
CA LEU A 6 -4.81 -2.08 -5.49
C LEU A 6 -5.31 -0.69 -5.10
N SER A 7 -6.30 -0.66 -4.24
CA SER A 7 -6.71 0.62 -3.67
C SER A 7 -5.85 0.93 -2.46
N LEU A 8 -5.81 2.21 -2.11
CA LEU A 8 -5.09 2.61 -0.89
C LEU A 8 -5.73 1.98 0.35
N ASN A 9 -7.03 1.74 0.30
CA ASN A 9 -7.72 1.08 1.40
C ASN A 9 -7.22 -0.34 1.61
N ASP A 10 -6.86 -1.03 0.53
CA ASP A 10 -6.32 -2.37 0.64
C ASP A 10 -5.01 -2.37 1.44
N LEU A 11 -4.17 -1.37 1.20
CA LEU A 11 -2.91 -1.24 1.92
C LEU A 11 -3.17 -0.97 3.41
N ILE A 12 -4.11 -0.08 3.69
CA ILE A 12 -4.47 0.23 5.07
C ILE A 12 -5.04 -1.00 5.77
N ASP A 13 -5.88 -1.73 5.07
CA ASP A 13 -6.50 -2.93 5.63
C ASP A 13 -5.43 -3.97 5.98
N SER A 14 -4.45 -4.15 5.10
CA SER A 14 -3.35 -5.05 5.38
C SER A 14 -2.58 -4.63 6.62
N TYR A 15 -2.34 -3.34 6.75
CA TYR A 15 -1.66 -2.82 7.92
C TYR A 15 -2.45 -3.12 9.20
N LYS A 16 -3.76 -2.92 9.15
CA LYS A 16 -4.61 -3.20 10.30
C LYS A 16 -4.58 -4.67 10.69
N CYS A 17 -4.36 -5.54 9.72
CA CYS A 17 -4.26 -6.97 9.97
C CYS A 17 -2.89 -7.40 10.50
N GLY A 18 -1.97 -6.45 10.64
CA GLY A 18 -0.67 -6.72 11.20
C GLY A 18 0.45 -6.90 10.21
N CYS A 19 0.18 -6.69 8.93
CA CYS A 19 1.22 -6.79 7.91
C CYS A 19 2.19 -5.63 8.05
N GLN A 20 3.48 -5.92 8.09
CA GLN A 20 4.49 -4.91 8.36
C GLN A 20 5.42 -4.66 7.19
N ASN A 21 5.44 -5.54 6.19
CA ASN A 21 6.31 -5.35 5.04
C ASN A 21 5.57 -5.77 3.79
N GLN A 22 6.19 -5.46 2.64
CA GLN A 22 5.52 -5.69 1.35
C GLN A 22 5.26 -7.17 1.10
N PHE A 23 6.12 -8.03 1.60
CA PHE A 23 5.95 -9.46 1.42
C PHE A 23 4.68 -9.94 2.13
N GLU A 24 4.47 -9.50 3.35
CA GLU A 24 3.28 -9.86 4.12
C GLU A 24 2.03 -9.26 3.51
N ILE A 25 2.13 -8.03 3.01
CA ILE A 25 0.99 -7.37 2.38
C ILE A 25 0.58 -8.12 1.12
N ALA A 26 1.55 -8.49 0.30
CA ALA A 26 1.26 -9.22 -0.92
C ALA A 26 0.59 -10.56 -0.60
N ASP A 27 1.08 -11.25 0.42
CA ASP A 27 0.49 -12.52 0.83
C ASP A 27 -0.93 -12.33 1.35
N HIS A 28 -1.14 -11.30 2.16
CA HIS A 28 -2.47 -11.01 2.70
C HIS A 28 -3.48 -10.71 1.60
N LEU A 29 -3.05 -9.98 0.59
CA LEU A 29 -3.92 -9.58 -0.50
C LEU A 29 -3.99 -10.62 -1.62
N ASN A 30 -3.22 -11.70 -1.48
CA ASN A 30 -3.18 -12.78 -2.46
C ASN A 30 -2.74 -12.30 -3.84
N ILE A 31 -1.68 -11.53 -3.86
CA ILE A 31 -1.08 -11.01 -5.09
C ILE A 31 0.42 -11.28 -5.03
N THR A 32 1.08 -11.11 -6.17
CA THR A 32 2.52 -11.27 -6.23
C THR A 32 3.19 -10.00 -5.73
N GLU A 33 4.45 -10.15 -5.29
CA GLU A 33 5.23 -8.97 -4.90
C GLU A 33 5.46 -8.04 -6.10
N GLU A 34 5.65 -8.63 -7.27
CA GLU A 34 5.82 -7.83 -8.48
C GLU A 34 4.62 -6.93 -8.73
N PHE A 35 3.43 -7.50 -8.61
CA PHE A 35 2.21 -6.74 -8.82
C PHE A 35 2.09 -5.63 -7.78
N LEU A 36 2.41 -5.94 -6.52
CA LEU A 36 2.38 -4.94 -5.46
C LEU A 36 3.36 -3.81 -5.74
N ILE A 37 4.58 -4.15 -6.15
CA ILE A 37 5.59 -3.15 -6.45
C ILE A 37 5.15 -2.26 -7.61
N ASP A 38 4.56 -2.86 -8.64
CA ASP A 38 4.06 -2.09 -9.78
C ASP A 38 2.99 -1.10 -9.33
N CYS A 39 2.08 -1.53 -8.47
CA CYS A 39 1.05 -0.64 -7.96
C CYS A 39 1.65 0.48 -7.12
N LEU A 40 2.65 0.16 -6.31
CA LEU A 40 3.31 1.17 -5.49
C LEU A 40 4.05 2.18 -6.34
N ASN A 41 4.71 1.72 -7.41
CA ASN A 41 5.39 2.63 -8.33
C ASN A 41 4.38 3.55 -9.02
N TYR A 42 3.23 3.01 -9.40
CA TYR A 42 2.18 3.81 -10.01
C TYR A 42 1.73 4.92 -9.06
N TYR A 43 1.47 4.56 -7.81
CA TYR A 43 1.03 5.55 -6.83
C TYR A 43 2.14 6.52 -6.46
N LYS A 44 3.39 6.04 -6.47
CA LYS A 44 4.52 6.90 -6.19
C LYS A 44 4.63 7.99 -7.25
N GLU A 45 4.41 7.64 -8.51
CA GLU A 45 4.42 8.64 -9.58
C GLU A 45 3.24 9.59 -9.48
N LYS A 46 2.10 9.08 -9.02
CA LYS A 46 0.89 9.89 -8.95
C LYS A 46 0.88 10.81 -7.74
N TYR A 47 1.31 10.31 -6.59
CA TYR A 47 1.21 11.04 -5.33
C TYR A 47 2.56 11.49 -4.76
N GLY A 48 3.65 10.95 -5.26
CA GLY A 48 4.97 11.21 -4.71
C GLY A 48 5.38 10.12 -3.75
N LEU A 49 6.22 10.48 -2.78
CA LEU A 49 6.76 9.48 -1.87
C LEU A 49 5.74 8.94 -0.87
N TYR A 50 4.68 9.72 -0.62
CA TYR A 50 3.66 9.30 0.33
C TYR A 50 2.35 10.00 0.02
N THR A 51 1.28 9.50 0.62
CA THR A 51 -0.02 10.15 0.54
C THR A 51 -0.77 9.92 1.85
N LYS A 52 -1.75 10.77 2.09
CA LYS A 52 -2.58 10.65 3.28
C LYS A 52 -3.96 10.16 2.88
N GLN A 53 -4.43 9.13 3.57
CA GLN A 53 -5.75 8.55 3.33
C GLN A 53 -6.44 8.40 4.67
N ASP A 54 -7.55 9.10 4.87
CA ASP A 54 -8.26 9.12 6.15
C ASP A 54 -7.30 9.53 7.26
N ASN A 55 -7.13 8.72 8.29
CA ASN A 55 -6.21 8.98 9.40
C ASN A 55 -4.90 8.22 9.24
N TYR A 56 -4.56 7.84 8.02
CA TYR A 56 -3.37 7.04 7.77
C TYR A 56 -2.46 7.75 6.79
N LEU A 57 -1.17 7.62 7.05
CA LEU A 57 -0.15 8.13 6.14
C LEU A 57 0.52 6.93 5.50
N ILE A 58 0.42 6.85 4.19
CA ILE A 58 0.93 5.71 3.43
C ILE A 58 2.21 6.12 2.72
N TYR A 59 3.30 5.44 3.04
CA TYR A 59 4.56 5.65 2.36
C TYR A 59 4.73 4.60 1.29
N PHE A 60 5.18 5.04 0.12
CA PHE A 60 5.41 4.12 -0.99
C PHE A 60 6.86 3.66 -1.07
N GLU A 61 7.78 4.44 -0.51
CA GLU A 61 9.19 4.06 -0.51
C GLU A 61 9.89 4.75 0.66
N PRO A 62 10.26 4.00 1.69
CA PRO A 62 9.97 2.58 1.88
C PRO A 62 8.50 2.35 2.18
N LEU A 63 7.99 1.19 1.83
CA LEU A 63 6.58 0.90 2.04
C LEU A 63 6.27 0.86 3.53
N GLY A 64 5.23 1.58 3.90
CA GLY A 64 4.80 1.59 5.28
C GLY A 64 3.53 2.38 5.42
N VAL A 65 2.86 2.18 6.54
CA VAL A 65 1.63 2.90 6.85
C VAL A 65 1.72 3.36 8.29
N LEU A 66 1.44 4.64 8.51
CA LEU A 66 1.40 5.21 9.84
C LEU A 66 -0.02 5.63 10.17
N GLU A 67 -0.44 5.36 11.38
CA GLU A 67 -1.73 5.83 11.85
C GLU A 67 -1.54 7.20 12.49
N LEU A 68 -2.33 8.15 12.03
CA LEU A 68 -2.24 9.52 12.53
C LEU A 68 -3.27 9.71 13.64
N TYR A 69 -2.83 10.34 14.70
CA TYR A 69 -3.71 10.67 15.82
C TYR A 69 -3.90 12.18 15.86
N LYS A 70 -5.04 12.57 16.29
CA LYS A 70 -5.30 13.98 16.51
C LYS A 70 -4.83 14.42 17.86
#